data_6031ce068286437fbef867d7e5773097
#
_entry.id   6031ce068286437fbef867d7e5773097
#
_cell.length_a   1.000
_cell.length_b   1.000
_cell.length_c   1.000
_cell.angle_alpha   90.00
_cell.angle_beta   90.00
_cell.angle_gamma   90.00
#
_symmetry.space_group_name_H-M   'P 1'
#
loop_
_entity.id
_entity.type
_entity.pdbx_description
1 polymer ?
#
loop_
_entity_poly.entity_id
_entity_poly.type
_entity_poly.pdbx_seq_one_letter_code
_entity_poly.pdbx_strand_id
1 'polypeptide(L)'
;MAKITETFELFGKQYTLETGEMAKQAGGAVLVRQGDTMVLVTATASKEAKDADFFPLTVDFEERMYAAGKIPGGFLKREGRASEKATLTARMIDRPLRSAFADGFRNEVQVVATCLSADQHNQPDVISIMGASAALMCAGIPFEGPLAGVRIARNVDTGEYIVNPTFEEEEASDLDLIVGGSEDAIYMIEAGAQEVSEEDMLDALMFAQKALGEFCEVQKRFLQEINPTPMEIKLDEAPEFITERIFAAGKEKMYEALHNADKHARMDDVAAVKAELKELFTEEEQAQYGKYI
;
A
#
# COMPACT_ATOMS: atom_id res chain seq x y z
N MET A 1 -14.59 1.70 21.53
CA MET A 1 -14.16 2.97 20.93
C MET A 1 -15.42 3.78 20.62
N ALA A 2 -15.42 5.09 20.88
CA ALA A 2 -16.52 5.96 20.49
C ALA A 2 -16.51 6.15 18.96
N LYS A 3 -17.64 6.54 18.39
CA LYS A 3 -17.70 6.94 16.97
C LYS A 3 -16.96 8.26 16.80
N ILE A 4 -16.03 8.30 15.88
CA ILE A 4 -15.28 9.50 15.49
C ILE A 4 -15.49 9.66 13.98
N THR A 5 -15.79 10.88 13.54
CA THR A 5 -16.08 11.18 12.13
C THR A 5 -15.37 12.49 11.75
N GLU A 6 -14.51 12.46 10.75
CA GLU A 6 -13.91 13.63 10.15
C GLU A 6 -14.43 13.80 8.71
N THR A 7 -15.05 14.95 8.43
CA THR A 7 -15.51 15.32 7.09
C THR A 7 -14.69 16.50 6.61
N PHE A 8 -14.17 16.42 5.40
CA PHE A 8 -13.25 17.39 4.83
C PHE A 8 -13.49 17.55 3.33
N GLU A 9 -13.02 18.65 2.79
CA GLU A 9 -13.05 18.95 1.36
C GLU A 9 -11.62 19.12 0.85
N LEU A 10 -11.26 18.39 -0.19
CA LEU A 10 -10.00 18.50 -0.92
C LEU A 10 -10.27 18.44 -2.42
N PHE A 11 -9.61 19.31 -3.18
CA PHE A 11 -9.71 19.40 -4.64
C PHE A 11 -11.16 19.49 -5.14
N GLY A 12 -12.00 20.26 -4.42
CA GLY A 12 -13.43 20.47 -4.75
C GLY A 12 -14.34 19.24 -4.53
N LYS A 13 -13.86 18.22 -3.81
CA LYS A 13 -14.59 16.98 -3.52
C LYS A 13 -14.66 16.74 -2.01
N GLN A 14 -15.84 16.27 -1.55
CA GLN A 14 -16.06 15.96 -0.14
C GLN A 14 -15.70 14.51 0.17
N TYR A 15 -15.00 14.33 1.28
CA TYR A 15 -14.59 13.04 1.83
C TYR A 15 -15.01 12.92 3.28
N THR A 16 -15.16 11.69 3.76
CA THR A 16 -15.39 11.40 5.19
C THR A 16 -14.57 10.18 5.61
N LEU A 17 -13.93 10.27 6.76
CA LEU A 17 -13.34 9.15 7.50
C LEU A 17 -14.16 8.92 8.76
N GLU A 18 -14.57 7.68 9.01
CA GLU A 18 -15.34 7.32 10.20
C GLU A 18 -14.79 6.03 10.82
N THR A 19 -14.72 5.99 12.15
CA THR A 19 -14.34 4.79 12.92
C THR A 19 -15.24 4.60 14.14
N GLY A 20 -15.18 3.41 14.74
CA GLY A 20 -15.82 3.08 16.03
C GLY A 20 -17.25 2.57 15.93
N GLU A 21 -17.90 2.58 14.75
CA GLU A 21 -19.28 2.10 14.56
C GLU A 21 -19.34 0.70 13.97
N MET A 22 -18.58 0.44 12.91
CA MET A 22 -18.59 -0.81 12.16
C MET A 22 -17.38 -1.71 12.50
N ALA A 23 -17.52 -3.01 12.21
CA ALA A 23 -16.47 -4.03 12.31
C ALA A 23 -15.69 -4.00 13.65
N LYS A 24 -16.39 -3.90 14.77
CA LYS A 24 -15.81 -3.73 16.14
C LYS A 24 -14.91 -4.87 16.61
N GLN A 25 -14.86 -5.99 15.90
CA GLN A 25 -13.99 -7.13 16.22
C GLN A 25 -12.65 -7.07 15.49
N ALA A 26 -12.50 -6.21 14.46
CA ALA A 26 -11.22 -5.98 13.82
C ALA A 26 -10.30 -5.17 14.74
N GLY A 27 -9.00 -5.26 14.52
CA GLY A 27 -8.02 -4.44 15.25
C GLY A 27 -8.25 -2.95 14.99
N GLY A 28 -8.44 -2.57 13.72
CA GLY A 28 -8.87 -1.25 13.27
C GLY A 28 -9.91 -1.37 12.16
N ALA A 29 -10.83 -0.41 12.11
CA ALA A 29 -11.86 -0.33 11.08
C ALA A 29 -12.15 1.12 10.75
N VAL A 30 -12.12 1.47 9.47
CA VAL A 30 -12.41 2.81 8.96
C VAL A 30 -13.39 2.72 7.80
N LEU A 31 -14.45 3.50 7.84
CA LEU A 31 -15.34 3.72 6.73
C LEU A 31 -14.87 4.99 6.00
N VAL A 32 -14.47 4.84 4.74
CA VAL A 32 -14.09 5.95 3.86
C VAL A 32 -15.22 6.24 2.92
N ARG A 33 -15.50 7.53 2.69
CA ARG A 33 -16.53 7.98 1.78
C ARG A 33 -16.03 9.09 0.87
N GLN A 34 -16.39 9.01 -0.41
CA GLN A 34 -16.30 10.08 -1.39
C GLN A 34 -17.62 10.16 -2.14
N GLY A 35 -18.37 11.27 -1.99
CA GLY A 35 -19.74 11.31 -2.49
C GLY A 35 -20.61 10.25 -1.82
N ASP A 36 -21.29 9.40 -2.60
CA ASP A 36 -22.05 8.25 -2.11
C ASP A 36 -21.31 6.91 -2.30
N THR A 37 -20.09 6.92 -2.81
CA THR A 37 -19.21 5.76 -2.81
C THR A 37 -18.60 5.58 -1.41
N MET A 38 -18.77 4.38 -0.83
CA MET A 38 -18.37 4.04 0.54
C MET A 38 -17.59 2.72 0.56
N VAL A 39 -16.45 2.73 1.22
CA VAL A 39 -15.60 1.55 1.43
C VAL A 39 -15.32 1.37 2.92
N LEU A 40 -15.68 0.20 3.45
CA LEU A 40 -15.28 -0.22 4.79
C LEU A 40 -13.95 -0.93 4.70
N VAL A 41 -12.93 -0.40 5.37
CA VAL A 41 -11.62 -1.04 5.44
C VAL A 41 -11.34 -1.50 6.84
N THR A 42 -10.94 -2.75 6.99
CA THR A 42 -10.55 -3.36 8.26
C THR A 42 -9.12 -3.83 8.23
N ALA A 43 -8.41 -3.69 9.35
CA ALA A 43 -7.06 -4.16 9.53
C ALA A 43 -6.95 -5.01 10.80
N THR A 44 -6.28 -6.15 10.68
CA THR A 44 -5.97 -7.05 11.80
C THR A 44 -4.53 -7.52 11.71
N ALA A 45 -3.89 -7.71 12.85
CA ALA A 45 -2.56 -8.33 12.92
C ALA A 45 -2.54 -9.48 13.94
N SER A 46 -1.73 -10.49 13.67
CA SER A 46 -1.45 -11.54 14.65
C SER A 46 -0.66 -10.96 15.81
N LYS A 47 -0.90 -11.48 17.04
CA LYS A 47 -0.15 -11.05 18.25
C LYS A 47 1.30 -11.54 18.22
N GLU A 48 1.56 -12.65 17.58
CA GLU A 48 2.87 -13.29 17.52
C GLU A 48 3.40 -13.25 16.08
N ALA A 49 4.71 -13.06 15.94
CA ALA A 49 5.39 -13.14 14.66
C ALA A 49 5.34 -14.58 14.13
N LYS A 50 5.17 -14.76 12.84
CA LYS A 50 5.26 -16.06 12.17
C LYS A 50 6.72 -16.41 11.87
N ASP A 51 7.02 -17.70 11.86
CA ASP A 51 8.28 -18.21 11.34
C ASP A 51 8.21 -18.22 9.80
N ALA A 52 8.56 -17.11 9.22
CA ALA A 52 8.56 -16.88 7.76
C ALA A 52 9.76 -16.01 7.37
N ASP A 53 10.24 -16.21 6.16
CA ASP A 53 11.34 -15.44 5.55
C ASP A 53 10.85 -14.18 4.83
N PHE A 54 9.54 -13.95 4.81
CA PHE A 54 8.90 -12.80 4.19
C PHE A 54 7.84 -12.17 5.12
N PHE A 55 7.42 -10.95 4.80
CA PHE A 55 6.32 -10.28 5.49
C PHE A 55 4.95 -10.82 5.04
N PRO A 56 4.18 -11.49 5.93
CA PRO A 56 2.90 -12.08 5.57
C PRO A 56 1.75 -11.06 5.60
N LEU A 57 1.70 -10.18 4.59
CA LEU A 57 0.62 -9.24 4.35
C LEU A 57 -0.37 -9.83 3.33
N THR A 58 -1.64 -9.82 3.68
CA THR A 58 -2.76 -10.14 2.78
C THR A 58 -3.66 -8.93 2.65
N VAL A 59 -3.93 -8.52 1.41
CA VAL A 59 -4.87 -7.45 1.11
C VAL A 59 -5.94 -7.96 0.18
N ASP A 60 -7.20 -7.80 0.58
CA ASP A 60 -8.37 -8.17 -0.22
C ASP A 60 -9.21 -6.92 -0.52
N PHE A 61 -9.67 -6.81 -1.75
CA PHE A 61 -10.68 -5.84 -2.16
C PHE A 61 -11.94 -6.58 -2.60
N GLU A 62 -13.06 -6.24 -2.00
CA GLU A 62 -14.32 -6.93 -2.23
C GLU A 62 -15.35 -6.00 -2.89
N GLU A 63 -15.68 -6.31 -4.14
CA GLU A 63 -16.82 -5.71 -4.84
C GLU A 63 -18.09 -6.47 -4.46
N ARG A 64 -19.00 -5.81 -3.77
CA ARG A 64 -20.28 -6.39 -3.39
C ARG A 64 -21.37 -5.95 -4.36
N MET A 65 -22.13 -6.90 -4.90
CA MET A 65 -23.22 -6.60 -5.83
C MET A 65 -24.26 -5.65 -5.23
N TYR A 66 -24.50 -5.77 -3.92
CA TYR A 66 -25.43 -4.87 -3.22
C TYR A 66 -24.97 -3.40 -3.20
N ALA A 67 -23.65 -3.14 -3.31
CA ALA A 67 -23.13 -1.78 -3.41
C ALA A 67 -23.67 -1.02 -4.63
N ALA A 68 -23.98 -1.74 -5.71
CA ALA A 68 -24.64 -1.21 -6.92
C ALA A 68 -26.15 -1.53 -6.97
N GLY A 69 -26.76 -1.90 -5.84
CA GLY A 69 -28.20 -2.25 -5.78
C GLY A 69 -28.55 -3.55 -6.52
N LYS A 70 -27.59 -4.45 -6.73
CA LYS A 70 -27.77 -5.69 -7.51
C LYS A 70 -27.71 -6.93 -6.61
N ILE A 71 -28.26 -8.03 -7.11
CA ILE A 71 -28.19 -9.37 -6.49
C ILE A 71 -27.32 -10.25 -7.40
N PRO A 72 -26.44 -11.11 -6.83
CA PRO A 72 -25.65 -12.04 -7.63
C PRO A 72 -26.51 -12.90 -8.57
N GLY A 73 -26.14 -12.92 -9.85
CA GLY A 73 -26.97 -13.53 -10.91
C GLY A 73 -26.90 -15.07 -10.97
N GLY A 74 -25.91 -15.69 -10.35
CA GLY A 74 -25.73 -17.14 -10.37
C GLY A 74 -26.84 -17.89 -9.61
N PHE A 75 -26.95 -19.21 -9.86
CA PHE A 75 -27.95 -20.09 -9.22
C PHE A 75 -27.90 -20.01 -7.68
N LEU A 76 -26.69 -19.99 -7.11
CA LEU A 76 -26.48 -19.94 -5.65
C LEU A 76 -26.76 -18.56 -5.02
N LYS A 77 -26.98 -17.52 -5.82
CA LYS A 77 -27.19 -16.13 -5.34
C LYS A 77 -26.08 -15.65 -4.37
N ARG A 78 -24.84 -16.02 -4.65
CA ARG A 78 -23.66 -15.67 -3.86
C ARG A 78 -22.64 -14.94 -4.74
N GLU A 79 -21.82 -14.11 -4.09
CA GLU A 79 -20.62 -13.58 -4.70
C GLU A 79 -19.69 -14.74 -5.09
N GLY A 80 -19.09 -14.64 -6.25
CA GLY A 80 -18.12 -15.63 -6.75
C GLY A 80 -16.70 -15.32 -6.26
N ARG A 81 -15.72 -15.72 -7.08
CA ARG A 81 -14.33 -15.28 -6.91
C ARG A 81 -14.24 -13.77 -7.16
N ALA A 82 -13.23 -13.15 -6.55
CA ALA A 82 -12.89 -11.76 -6.86
C ALA A 82 -12.75 -11.55 -8.37
N SER A 83 -13.25 -10.43 -8.88
CA SER A 83 -13.08 -10.04 -10.27
C SER A 83 -11.59 -9.73 -10.55
N GLU A 84 -11.21 -9.67 -11.81
CA GLU A 84 -9.87 -9.24 -12.18
C GLU A 84 -9.60 -7.82 -11.69
N LYS A 85 -10.57 -6.91 -11.85
CA LYS A 85 -10.51 -5.54 -11.31
C LYS A 85 -10.31 -5.53 -9.79
N ALA A 86 -11.09 -6.31 -9.04
CA ALA A 86 -10.95 -6.41 -7.59
C ALA A 86 -9.56 -6.91 -7.18
N THR A 87 -9.02 -7.89 -7.91
CA THR A 87 -7.67 -8.41 -7.67
C THR A 87 -6.59 -7.36 -7.94
N LEU A 88 -6.72 -6.59 -9.02
CA LEU A 88 -5.79 -5.49 -9.35
C LEU A 88 -5.89 -4.35 -8.34
N THR A 89 -7.12 -3.99 -7.90
CA THR A 89 -7.33 -3.01 -6.83
C THR A 89 -6.69 -3.46 -5.52
N ALA A 90 -6.84 -4.72 -5.13
CA ALA A 90 -6.17 -5.26 -3.94
C ALA A 90 -4.63 -5.12 -4.02
N ARG A 91 -4.04 -5.39 -5.19
CA ARG A 91 -2.61 -5.21 -5.43
C ARG A 91 -2.18 -3.74 -5.39
N MET A 92 -3.02 -2.84 -5.89
CA MET A 92 -2.79 -1.41 -5.85
C MET A 92 -2.78 -0.89 -4.40
N ILE A 93 -3.62 -1.44 -3.53
CA ILE A 93 -3.60 -1.14 -2.08
C ILE A 93 -2.36 -1.78 -1.41
N ASP A 94 -2.05 -3.05 -1.70
CA ASP A 94 -0.93 -3.79 -1.10
C ASP A 94 0.43 -3.13 -1.34
N ARG A 95 0.70 -2.71 -2.57
CA ARG A 95 2.03 -2.23 -2.99
C ARG A 95 2.56 -1.06 -2.15
N PRO A 96 1.85 0.07 -1.98
CA PRO A 96 2.34 1.16 -1.15
C PRO A 96 2.37 0.80 0.34
N LEU A 97 1.41 0.00 0.83
CA LEU A 97 1.38 -0.40 2.23
C LEU A 97 2.57 -1.30 2.60
N ARG A 98 2.86 -2.29 1.76
CA ARG A 98 3.92 -3.28 2.01
C ARG A 98 5.28 -2.64 2.20
N SER A 99 5.62 -1.63 1.40
CA SER A 99 6.88 -0.92 1.48
C SER A 99 7.01 0.01 2.70
N ALA A 100 5.93 0.28 3.40
CA ALA A 100 5.91 1.11 4.59
C ALA A 100 6.04 0.32 5.92
N PHE A 101 6.17 -1.00 5.85
CA PHE A 101 6.47 -1.81 7.04
C PHE A 101 7.98 -1.97 7.22
N ALA A 102 8.42 -1.99 8.46
CA ALA A 102 9.82 -2.19 8.79
C ALA A 102 10.34 -3.55 8.31
N ASP A 103 11.58 -3.57 7.85
CA ASP A 103 12.28 -4.82 7.58
C ASP A 103 12.29 -5.69 8.84
N GLY A 104 12.08 -7.00 8.66
CA GLY A 104 11.98 -7.91 9.80
C GLY A 104 10.64 -7.98 10.50
N PHE A 105 9.62 -7.20 10.07
CA PHE A 105 8.26 -7.37 10.59
C PHE A 105 7.67 -8.70 10.08
N ARG A 106 7.27 -9.59 10.99
CA ARG A 106 6.83 -10.97 10.66
C ARG A 106 5.45 -11.34 11.22
N ASN A 107 4.76 -10.40 11.86
CA ASN A 107 3.37 -10.62 12.25
C ASN A 107 2.49 -10.68 10.98
N GLU A 108 1.56 -11.64 10.93
CA GLU A 108 0.59 -11.69 9.84
C GLU A 108 -0.34 -10.48 9.92
N VAL A 109 -0.48 -9.76 8.82
CA VAL A 109 -1.40 -8.63 8.69
C VAL A 109 -2.41 -8.93 7.60
N GLN A 110 -3.68 -8.71 7.89
CA GLN A 110 -4.75 -8.77 6.91
C GLN A 110 -5.47 -7.43 6.83
N VAL A 111 -5.62 -6.93 5.61
CA VAL A 111 -6.42 -5.75 5.29
C VAL A 111 -7.53 -6.17 4.33
N VAL A 112 -8.77 -5.85 4.67
CA VAL A 112 -9.93 -6.12 3.80
C VAL A 112 -10.66 -4.82 3.54
N ALA A 113 -10.74 -4.43 2.28
CA ALA A 113 -11.50 -3.28 1.80
C ALA A 113 -12.79 -3.78 1.13
N THR A 114 -13.94 -3.45 1.69
CA THR A 114 -15.25 -3.87 1.17
C THR A 114 -16.02 -2.66 0.67
N CYS A 115 -16.33 -2.62 -0.62
CA CYS A 115 -17.19 -1.59 -1.20
C CYS A 115 -18.64 -1.84 -0.78
N LEU A 116 -19.18 -0.92 0.05
CA LEU A 116 -20.55 -1.01 0.60
C LEU A 116 -21.57 -0.24 -0.24
N SER A 117 -21.13 0.81 -0.92
CA SER A 117 -21.95 1.64 -1.80
C SER A 117 -21.11 2.18 -2.94
N ALA A 118 -21.66 2.27 -4.14
CA ALA A 118 -21.03 2.83 -5.33
C ALA A 118 -22.02 3.73 -6.06
N ASP A 119 -21.68 5.01 -6.20
CA ASP A 119 -22.53 6.03 -6.84
C ASP A 119 -22.36 6.10 -8.36
N GLN A 120 -21.48 5.28 -8.93
CA GLN A 120 -21.15 5.22 -10.35
C GLN A 120 -20.48 6.51 -10.90
N HIS A 121 -20.05 7.41 -10.04
CA HIS A 121 -19.27 8.61 -10.38
C HIS A 121 -17.87 8.53 -9.79
N ASN A 122 -17.77 8.15 -8.51
CA ASN A 122 -16.51 8.11 -7.77
C ASN A 122 -15.97 6.69 -7.68
N GLN A 123 -14.67 6.54 -7.90
CA GLN A 123 -14.02 5.24 -7.86
C GLN A 123 -13.66 4.84 -6.41
N PRO A 124 -13.94 3.58 -6.00
CA PRO A 124 -13.64 3.14 -4.64
C PRO A 124 -12.18 2.74 -4.41
N ASP A 125 -11.37 2.62 -5.46
CA ASP A 125 -10.04 2.03 -5.44
C ASP A 125 -9.01 2.90 -4.69
N VAL A 126 -8.75 4.12 -5.15
CA VAL A 126 -7.72 5.00 -4.54
C VAL A 126 -8.06 5.44 -3.12
N ILE A 127 -9.36 5.67 -2.82
CA ILE A 127 -9.79 6.01 -1.45
C ILE A 127 -9.58 4.83 -0.49
N SER A 128 -9.53 3.60 -1.00
CA SER A 128 -9.25 2.39 -0.22
C SER A 128 -7.82 2.35 0.30
N ILE A 129 -6.85 2.98 -0.38
CA ILE A 129 -5.46 3.11 0.10
C ILE A 129 -5.43 3.96 1.37
N MET A 130 -6.09 5.12 1.36
CA MET A 130 -6.24 5.98 2.53
C MET A 130 -6.98 5.26 3.66
N GLY A 131 -8.06 4.53 3.32
CA GLY A 131 -8.81 3.73 4.29
C GLY A 131 -7.97 2.64 4.94
N ALA A 132 -7.14 1.96 4.17
CA ALA A 132 -6.26 0.90 4.65
C ALA A 132 -5.16 1.46 5.57
N SER A 133 -4.54 2.58 5.18
CA SER A 133 -3.59 3.31 6.02
C SER A 133 -4.23 3.72 7.35
N ALA A 134 -5.38 4.39 7.31
CA ALA A 134 -6.09 4.80 8.52
C ALA A 134 -6.50 3.61 9.40
N ALA A 135 -6.97 2.50 8.81
CA ALA A 135 -7.35 1.29 9.57
C ALA A 135 -6.15 0.63 10.26
N LEU A 136 -5.00 0.53 9.59
CA LEU A 136 -3.76 0.03 10.17
C LEU A 136 -3.32 0.89 11.36
N MET A 137 -3.37 2.21 11.21
CA MET A 137 -3.02 3.14 12.28
C MET A 137 -4.01 3.10 13.45
N CYS A 138 -5.33 3.00 13.17
CA CYS A 138 -6.35 2.80 14.21
C CYS A 138 -6.14 1.50 14.99
N ALA A 139 -5.62 0.46 14.36
CA ALA A 139 -5.27 -0.80 15.01
C ALA A 139 -3.98 -0.72 15.84
N GLY A 140 -3.24 0.37 15.79
CA GLY A 140 -1.93 0.52 16.39
C GLY A 140 -0.85 -0.37 15.77
N ILE A 141 -1.08 -0.89 14.56
CA ILE A 141 -0.11 -1.71 13.83
C ILE A 141 1.02 -0.78 13.35
N PRO A 142 2.28 -1.07 13.70
CA PRO A 142 3.39 -0.18 13.38
C PRO A 142 3.75 -0.28 11.89
N PHE A 143 3.62 0.84 11.18
CA PHE A 143 4.11 1.04 9.84
C PHE A 143 4.40 2.53 9.61
N GLU A 144 5.17 2.86 8.60
CA GLU A 144 5.56 4.24 8.27
C GLU A 144 4.45 4.96 7.49
N GLY A 145 3.36 5.28 8.20
CA GLY A 145 2.22 6.03 7.66
C GLY A 145 2.09 7.43 8.28
N PRO A 146 1.11 8.23 7.85
CA PRO A 146 0.00 7.87 6.96
C PRO A 146 0.38 7.77 5.49
N LEU A 147 -0.35 6.90 4.77
CA LEU A 147 -0.28 6.76 3.33
C LEU A 147 -1.61 7.13 2.70
N ALA A 148 -1.56 7.67 1.50
CA ALA A 148 -2.72 7.95 0.68
C ALA A 148 -2.54 7.42 -0.74
N GLY A 149 -3.64 7.36 -1.47
CA GLY A 149 -3.65 7.12 -2.90
C GLY A 149 -4.44 8.22 -3.59
N VAL A 150 -3.97 8.64 -4.75
CA VAL A 150 -4.67 9.58 -5.62
C VAL A 150 -4.63 9.09 -7.06
N ARG A 151 -5.68 9.37 -7.81
CA ARG A 151 -5.73 9.23 -9.25
C ARG A 151 -5.66 10.61 -9.86
N ILE A 152 -4.83 10.79 -10.87
CA ILE A 152 -4.68 12.05 -11.60
C ILE A 152 -5.11 11.82 -13.04
N ALA A 153 -6.08 12.61 -13.48
CA ALA A 153 -6.43 12.78 -14.89
C ALA A 153 -5.93 14.14 -15.37
N ARG A 154 -5.81 14.31 -16.70
CA ARG A 154 -5.47 15.57 -17.33
C ARG A 154 -6.60 16.00 -18.27
N ASN A 155 -7.07 17.21 -18.12
CA ASN A 155 -7.99 17.79 -19.09
C ASN A 155 -7.22 18.10 -20.39
N VAL A 156 -7.59 17.45 -21.48
CA VAL A 156 -6.88 17.54 -22.77
C VAL A 156 -6.93 18.95 -23.37
N ASP A 157 -8.02 19.71 -23.13
CA ASP A 157 -8.21 21.04 -23.69
C ASP A 157 -7.44 22.12 -22.93
N THR A 158 -7.39 22.02 -21.59
CA THR A 158 -6.79 23.06 -20.71
C THR A 158 -5.42 22.68 -20.19
N GLY A 159 -5.05 21.39 -20.20
CA GLY A 159 -3.84 20.85 -19.58
C GLY A 159 -3.89 20.78 -18.06
N GLU A 160 -5.02 21.11 -17.43
CA GLU A 160 -5.17 21.08 -15.97
C GLU A 160 -5.27 19.66 -15.43
N TYR A 161 -4.64 19.40 -14.28
CA TYR A 161 -4.72 18.13 -13.59
C TYR A 161 -5.93 18.05 -12.64
N ILE A 162 -6.61 16.91 -12.62
CA ILE A 162 -7.79 16.63 -11.80
C ILE A 162 -7.45 15.51 -10.82
N VAL A 163 -7.64 15.75 -9.51
CA VAL A 163 -7.45 14.75 -8.47
C VAL A 163 -8.71 13.93 -8.29
N ASN A 164 -8.55 12.60 -8.25
CA ASN A 164 -9.63 11.62 -8.10
C ASN A 164 -10.79 11.87 -9.05
N PRO A 165 -10.55 11.86 -10.38
CA PRO A 165 -11.54 12.18 -11.39
C PRO A 165 -12.77 11.28 -11.28
N THR A 166 -13.91 11.78 -11.74
CA THR A 166 -15.08 10.93 -12.04
C THR A 166 -14.78 10.01 -13.22
N PHE A 167 -15.61 8.97 -13.41
CA PHE A 167 -15.45 8.10 -14.58
C PHE A 167 -15.53 8.87 -15.90
N GLU A 168 -16.39 9.91 -16.00
CA GLU A 168 -16.52 10.74 -17.19
C GLU A 168 -15.26 11.62 -17.42
N GLU A 169 -14.70 12.19 -16.37
CA GLU A 169 -13.45 12.98 -16.43
C GLU A 169 -12.25 12.11 -16.81
N GLU A 170 -12.19 10.86 -16.30
CA GLU A 170 -11.14 9.90 -16.64
C GLU A 170 -11.24 9.45 -18.12
N GLU A 171 -12.46 9.12 -18.59
CA GLU A 171 -12.67 8.70 -19.97
C GLU A 171 -12.30 9.80 -20.99
N ALA A 172 -12.43 11.07 -20.60
CA ALA A 172 -12.06 12.22 -21.41
C ALA A 172 -10.58 12.59 -21.33
N SER A 173 -9.80 11.93 -20.48
CA SER A 173 -8.40 12.22 -20.23
C SER A 173 -7.46 11.41 -21.11
N ASP A 174 -6.30 11.98 -21.43
CA ASP A 174 -5.18 11.26 -22.06
C ASP A 174 -4.18 10.69 -21.05
N LEU A 175 -4.43 10.89 -19.75
CA LEU A 175 -3.63 10.41 -18.64
C LEU A 175 -4.53 9.76 -17.57
N ASP A 176 -4.26 8.51 -17.25
CA ASP A 176 -4.73 7.82 -16.05
C ASP A 176 -3.52 7.47 -15.18
N LEU A 177 -3.25 8.27 -14.15
CA LEU A 177 -2.08 8.13 -13.30
C LEU A 177 -2.52 7.88 -11.86
N ILE A 178 -2.23 6.70 -11.33
CA ILE A 178 -2.45 6.36 -9.93
C ILE A 178 -1.14 6.45 -9.17
N VAL A 179 -1.14 7.18 -8.08
CA VAL A 179 0.03 7.37 -7.21
C VAL A 179 -0.35 7.05 -5.78
N GLY A 180 0.45 6.19 -5.14
CA GLY A 180 0.34 5.88 -3.72
C GLY A 180 1.62 6.23 -2.98
N GLY A 181 1.50 6.83 -1.81
CA GLY A 181 2.67 7.23 -1.03
C GLY A 181 2.35 8.02 0.24
N SER A 182 3.39 8.55 0.87
CA SER A 182 3.33 9.44 2.03
C SER A 182 3.36 10.91 1.59
N GLU A 183 3.42 11.82 2.56
CA GLU A 183 3.63 13.26 2.27
C GLU A 183 4.99 13.55 1.63
N ASP A 184 6.02 12.73 1.92
CA ASP A 184 7.40 12.97 1.50
C ASP A 184 7.86 12.10 0.33
N ALA A 185 7.19 10.96 0.08
CA ALA A 185 7.66 9.97 -0.88
C ALA A 185 6.53 9.24 -1.63
N ILE A 186 6.80 8.98 -2.90
CA ILE A 186 5.96 8.13 -3.75
C ILE A 186 6.45 6.68 -3.59
N TYR A 187 5.56 5.76 -3.22
CA TYR A 187 5.84 4.33 -3.06
C TYR A 187 5.33 3.48 -4.21
N MET A 188 4.30 3.96 -4.92
CA MET A 188 3.68 3.22 -6.02
C MET A 188 3.21 4.18 -7.11
N ILE A 189 3.49 3.80 -8.34
CA ILE A 189 3.00 4.46 -9.56
C ILE A 189 2.40 3.39 -10.45
N GLU A 190 1.23 3.68 -11.00
CA GLU A 190 0.59 2.93 -12.06
C GLU A 190 -0.02 3.91 -13.06
N ALA A 191 0.33 3.80 -14.33
CA ALA A 191 -0.09 4.78 -15.33
C ALA A 191 -0.50 4.13 -16.64
N GLY A 192 -1.58 4.68 -17.22
CA GLY A 192 -1.96 4.57 -18.61
C GLY A 192 -1.92 5.95 -19.27
N ALA A 193 -1.30 6.08 -20.43
CA ALA A 193 -1.20 7.37 -21.10
C ALA A 193 -1.32 7.22 -22.62
N GLN A 194 -1.85 8.25 -23.28
CA GLN A 194 -1.97 8.35 -24.74
C GLN A 194 -0.91 9.34 -25.26
N GLU A 195 0.34 8.87 -25.33
CA GLU A 195 1.49 9.66 -25.86
C GLU A 195 1.74 10.97 -25.09
N VAL A 196 1.46 10.99 -23.76
CA VAL A 196 1.78 12.11 -22.87
C VAL A 196 3.31 12.27 -22.80
N SER A 197 3.81 13.51 -22.84
CA SER A 197 5.24 13.78 -22.76
C SER A 197 5.85 13.39 -21.40
N GLU A 198 7.16 13.11 -21.35
CA GLU A 198 7.87 12.84 -20.10
C GLU A 198 7.82 14.04 -19.15
N GLU A 199 7.83 15.25 -19.68
CA GLU A 199 7.72 16.50 -18.90
C GLU A 199 6.34 16.61 -18.23
N ASP A 200 5.25 16.43 -18.98
CA ASP A 200 3.90 16.44 -18.43
C ASP A 200 3.68 15.31 -17.41
N MET A 201 4.27 14.12 -17.64
CA MET A 201 4.21 13.02 -16.71
C MET A 201 4.92 13.37 -15.39
N LEU A 202 6.08 14.00 -15.44
CA LEU A 202 6.81 14.46 -14.26
C LEU A 202 6.01 15.51 -13.50
N ASP A 203 5.42 16.47 -14.19
CA ASP A 203 4.57 17.49 -13.58
C ASP A 203 3.33 16.87 -12.91
N ALA A 204 2.71 15.87 -13.54
CA ALA A 204 1.60 15.13 -12.97
C ALA A 204 2.00 14.38 -11.69
N LEU A 205 3.19 13.76 -11.65
CA LEU A 205 3.74 13.10 -10.45
C LEU A 205 4.00 14.09 -9.31
N MET A 206 4.58 15.25 -9.61
CA MET A 206 4.80 16.30 -8.61
C MET A 206 3.49 16.87 -8.06
N PHE A 207 2.48 17.01 -8.93
CA PHE A 207 1.14 17.40 -8.52
C PHE A 207 0.48 16.34 -7.63
N ALA A 208 0.60 15.06 -7.99
CA ALA A 208 0.11 13.94 -7.19
C ALA A 208 0.77 13.88 -5.81
N GLN A 209 2.11 14.09 -5.72
CA GLN A 209 2.84 14.11 -4.46
C GLN A 209 2.29 15.19 -3.51
N LYS A 210 2.01 16.37 -4.02
CA LYS A 210 1.38 17.44 -3.22
C LYS A 210 0.00 17.03 -2.73
N ALA A 211 -0.82 16.42 -3.58
CA ALA A 211 -2.14 15.94 -3.21
C ALA A 211 -2.07 14.83 -2.13
N LEU A 212 -1.12 13.89 -2.23
CA LEU A 212 -0.88 12.88 -1.20
C LEU A 212 -0.61 13.51 0.17
N GLY A 213 0.21 14.56 0.22
CA GLY A 213 0.50 15.30 1.46
C GLY A 213 -0.78 15.83 2.13
N GLU A 214 -1.69 16.42 1.36
CA GLU A 214 -2.95 16.96 1.90
C GLU A 214 -3.85 15.85 2.48
N PHE A 215 -3.95 14.69 1.83
CA PHE A 215 -4.67 13.53 2.36
C PHE A 215 -3.99 12.90 3.58
N CYS A 216 -2.67 12.91 3.65
CA CYS A 216 -1.92 12.44 4.82
C CYS A 216 -2.15 13.34 6.04
N GLU A 217 -2.18 14.66 5.87
CA GLU A 217 -2.46 15.61 6.95
C GLU A 217 -3.85 15.41 7.58
N VAL A 218 -4.86 15.10 6.78
CA VAL A 218 -6.19 14.75 7.30
C VAL A 218 -6.13 13.51 8.16
N GLN A 219 -5.44 12.46 7.72
CA GLN A 219 -5.29 11.23 8.49
C GLN A 219 -4.55 11.46 9.82
N LYS A 220 -3.53 12.34 9.84
CA LYS A 220 -2.83 12.71 11.09
C LYS A 220 -3.78 13.33 12.10
N ARG A 221 -4.64 14.27 11.68
CA ARG A 221 -5.65 14.88 12.57
C ARG A 221 -6.65 13.85 13.08
N PHE A 222 -7.20 13.01 12.19
CA PHE A 222 -8.13 11.95 12.54
C PHE A 222 -7.55 11.00 13.60
N LEU A 223 -6.28 10.62 13.47
CA LEU A 223 -5.58 9.76 14.41
C LEU A 223 -5.28 10.40 15.76
N GLN A 224 -5.01 11.71 15.79
CA GLN A 224 -4.81 12.43 17.04
C GLN A 224 -6.06 12.35 17.96
N GLU A 225 -7.26 12.38 17.36
CA GLU A 225 -8.50 12.23 18.09
C GLU A 225 -8.71 10.80 18.60
N ILE A 226 -8.30 9.79 17.83
CA ILE A 226 -8.42 8.36 18.18
C ILE A 226 -7.42 7.95 19.24
N ASN A 227 -6.19 8.46 19.17
CA ASN A 227 -5.06 8.13 20.05
C ASN A 227 -4.88 6.61 20.23
N PRO A 228 -4.60 5.83 19.16
CA PRO A 228 -4.52 4.39 19.20
C PRO A 228 -3.35 3.92 20.08
N THR A 229 -3.52 2.79 20.75
CA THR A 229 -2.43 2.16 21.50
C THR A 229 -1.52 1.40 20.54
N PRO A 230 -0.22 1.72 20.46
CA PRO A 230 0.71 0.98 19.60
C PRO A 230 0.79 -0.49 19.97
N MET A 231 0.86 -1.35 18.97
CA MET A 231 1.08 -2.79 19.14
C MET A 231 2.55 -3.03 19.49
N GLU A 232 2.81 -3.85 20.52
CA GLU A 232 4.16 -4.31 20.84
C GLU A 232 4.60 -5.36 19.79
N ILE A 233 5.75 -5.13 19.17
CA ILE A 233 6.31 -6.03 18.16
C ILE A 233 7.74 -6.40 18.48
N LYS A 234 8.19 -7.50 17.87
CA LYS A 234 9.60 -7.90 17.83
C LYS A 234 10.00 -8.05 16.35
N LEU A 235 10.97 -7.26 15.94
CA LEU A 235 11.52 -7.37 14.59
C LEU A 235 12.49 -8.58 14.51
N ASP A 236 12.47 -9.23 13.37
CA ASP A 236 13.38 -10.32 13.01
C ASP A 236 14.59 -9.72 12.29
N GLU A 237 15.57 -9.28 13.07
CA GLU A 237 16.77 -8.60 12.58
C GLU A 237 17.97 -9.53 12.54
N ALA A 238 18.81 -9.36 11.53
CA ALA A 238 20.08 -10.08 11.45
C ALA A 238 20.98 -9.68 12.63
N PRO A 239 21.63 -10.63 13.32
CA PRO A 239 22.61 -10.32 14.34
C PRO A 239 23.74 -9.44 13.79
N GLU A 240 24.12 -8.40 14.55
CA GLU A 240 25.08 -7.38 14.12
C GLU A 240 26.42 -7.99 13.64
N PHE A 241 26.93 -9.03 14.34
CA PHE A 241 28.18 -9.69 13.96
C PHE A 241 28.13 -10.34 12.57
N ILE A 242 26.94 -10.81 12.12
CA ILE A 242 26.75 -11.38 10.77
C ILE A 242 26.85 -10.28 9.74
N THR A 243 26.10 -9.19 9.96
CA THR A 243 26.08 -8.04 9.08
C THR A 243 27.46 -7.42 8.94
N GLU A 244 28.18 -7.22 10.05
CA GLU A 244 29.55 -6.70 10.04
C GLU A 244 30.52 -7.61 9.28
N ARG A 245 30.46 -8.93 9.50
CA ARG A 245 31.34 -9.90 8.83
C ARG A 245 31.10 -9.93 7.32
N ILE A 246 29.83 -9.95 6.90
CA ILE A 246 29.46 -9.91 5.48
C ILE A 246 29.89 -8.59 4.83
N PHE A 247 29.65 -7.46 5.49
CA PHE A 247 30.03 -6.15 4.97
C PHE A 247 31.54 -5.99 4.83
N ALA A 248 32.29 -6.40 5.85
CA ALA A 248 33.74 -6.29 5.83
C ALA A 248 34.39 -7.12 4.72
N ALA A 249 33.86 -8.32 4.44
CA ALA A 249 34.47 -9.23 3.45
C ALA A 249 33.89 -9.04 2.03
N GLY A 250 32.64 -8.61 1.92
CA GLY A 250 31.86 -8.68 0.68
C GLY A 250 31.58 -7.36 -0.02
N LYS A 251 31.62 -6.23 0.68
CA LYS A 251 31.15 -4.94 0.13
C LYS A 251 31.80 -4.58 -1.21
N GLU A 252 33.13 -4.59 -1.28
CA GLU A 252 33.87 -4.21 -2.49
C GLU A 252 33.72 -5.24 -3.61
N LYS A 253 33.79 -6.53 -3.28
CA LYS A 253 33.59 -7.61 -4.24
C LYS A 253 32.19 -7.58 -4.86
N MET A 254 31.16 -7.35 -4.04
CA MET A 254 29.79 -7.23 -4.52
C MET A 254 29.61 -5.98 -5.39
N TYR A 255 30.26 -4.87 -5.01
CA TYR A 255 30.24 -3.66 -5.83
C TYR A 255 30.84 -3.91 -7.22
N GLU A 256 32.00 -4.56 -7.30
CA GLU A 256 32.63 -4.91 -8.58
C GLU A 256 31.76 -5.87 -9.39
N ALA A 257 31.23 -6.92 -8.77
CA ALA A 257 30.34 -7.89 -9.42
C ALA A 257 29.09 -7.22 -10.03
N LEU A 258 28.45 -6.29 -9.31
CA LEU A 258 27.27 -5.56 -9.77
C LEU A 258 27.56 -4.60 -10.94
N HIS A 259 28.80 -4.15 -11.13
CA HIS A 259 29.19 -3.25 -12.21
C HIS A 259 29.60 -3.96 -13.51
N ASN A 260 29.57 -5.29 -13.54
CA ASN A 260 29.78 -6.01 -14.79
C ASN A 260 28.70 -5.65 -15.83
N ALA A 261 29.10 -5.16 -16.99
CA ALA A 261 28.21 -4.70 -18.04
C ALA A 261 27.39 -5.85 -18.67
N ASP A 262 27.96 -7.04 -18.76
CA ASP A 262 27.26 -8.23 -19.25
C ASP A 262 26.31 -8.77 -18.19
N LYS A 263 25.04 -8.97 -18.56
CA LYS A 263 23.98 -9.41 -17.65
C LYS A 263 24.24 -10.80 -17.07
N HIS A 264 24.69 -11.74 -17.91
CA HIS A 264 24.88 -13.13 -17.47
C HIS A 264 26.13 -13.24 -16.59
N ALA A 265 27.27 -12.66 -17.02
CA ALA A 265 28.46 -12.61 -16.22
C ALA A 265 28.23 -11.91 -14.87
N ARG A 266 27.49 -10.80 -14.85
CA ARG A 266 27.09 -10.11 -13.60
C ARG A 266 26.32 -11.03 -12.64
N MET A 267 25.39 -11.84 -13.16
CA MET A 267 24.64 -12.79 -12.33
C MET A 267 25.55 -13.88 -11.75
N ASP A 268 26.47 -14.39 -12.57
CA ASP A 268 27.44 -15.42 -12.14
C ASP A 268 28.42 -14.86 -11.11
N ASP A 269 28.95 -13.66 -11.34
CA ASP A 269 29.85 -12.96 -10.40
C ASP A 269 29.18 -12.71 -9.05
N VAL A 270 27.92 -12.22 -9.05
CA VAL A 270 27.15 -12.02 -7.82
C VAL A 270 26.91 -13.35 -7.09
N ALA A 271 26.60 -14.42 -7.81
CA ALA A 271 26.40 -15.73 -7.21
C ALA A 271 27.69 -16.27 -6.60
N ALA A 272 28.84 -16.08 -7.28
CA ALA A 272 30.17 -16.47 -6.77
C ALA A 272 30.52 -15.72 -5.47
N VAL A 273 30.30 -14.39 -5.42
CA VAL A 273 30.52 -13.60 -4.20
C VAL A 273 29.65 -14.07 -3.05
N LYS A 274 28.35 -14.34 -3.31
CA LYS A 274 27.45 -14.89 -2.28
C LYS A 274 27.93 -16.24 -1.74
N ALA A 275 28.38 -17.14 -2.61
CA ALA A 275 28.90 -18.42 -2.21
C ALA A 275 30.17 -18.29 -1.34
N GLU A 276 31.10 -17.40 -1.72
CA GLU A 276 32.32 -17.11 -0.94
C GLU A 276 31.98 -16.53 0.45
N LEU A 277 31.03 -15.61 0.52
CA LEU A 277 30.59 -15.01 1.78
C LEU A 277 29.94 -16.05 2.72
N LYS A 278 29.22 -17.01 2.16
CA LYS A 278 28.63 -18.09 2.93
C LYS A 278 29.69 -19.01 3.56
N GLU A 279 30.82 -19.24 2.90
CA GLU A 279 31.93 -20.03 3.42
C GLU A 279 32.67 -19.38 4.61
N LEU A 280 32.44 -18.08 4.88
CA LEU A 280 33.00 -17.41 6.05
C LEU A 280 32.35 -17.88 7.37
N PHE A 281 31.22 -18.57 7.29
CA PHE A 281 30.47 -19.01 8.47
C PHE A 281 30.61 -20.52 8.65
N THR A 282 30.74 -20.96 9.90
CA THR A 282 30.83 -22.37 10.25
C THR A 282 29.48 -23.07 9.97
N GLU A 283 29.51 -24.41 9.86
CA GLU A 283 28.27 -25.19 9.68
C GLU A 283 27.26 -24.95 10.80
N GLU A 284 27.71 -24.72 12.04
CA GLU A 284 26.87 -24.38 13.19
C GLU A 284 26.23 -22.99 13.04
N GLU A 285 27.01 -21.99 12.61
CA GLU A 285 26.50 -20.64 12.34
C GLU A 285 25.50 -20.65 11.18
N GLN A 286 25.79 -21.39 10.11
CA GLN A 286 24.88 -21.54 8.97
C GLN A 286 23.57 -22.26 9.37
N ALA A 287 23.65 -23.27 10.24
CA ALA A 287 22.44 -23.95 10.73
C ALA A 287 21.57 -23.05 11.61
N GLN A 288 22.19 -22.20 12.42
CA GLN A 288 21.48 -21.29 13.33
C GLN A 288 21.01 -20.01 12.66
N TYR A 289 21.79 -19.43 11.75
CA TYR A 289 21.60 -18.10 11.18
C TYR A 289 21.47 -18.08 9.66
N GLY A 290 21.25 -19.25 9.02
CA GLY A 290 21.27 -19.38 7.55
C GLY A 290 20.30 -18.48 6.81
N LYS A 291 19.21 -18.03 7.46
CA LYS A 291 18.27 -17.07 6.87
C LYS A 291 18.84 -15.64 6.74
N TYR A 292 19.94 -15.33 7.44
CA TYR A 292 20.60 -14.02 7.40
C TYR A 292 21.92 -14.05 6.63
N ILE A 293 22.43 -15.23 6.31
CA ILE A 293 23.64 -15.53 5.55
C ILE A 293 23.28 -15.84 4.09
#